data_dd9cac2e5aeba48556901e5853f82f1a
#
_entry.id   dd9cac2e5aeba48556901e5853f82f1a
#
_cell.length_a   1.000
_cell.length_b   1.000
_cell.length_c   1.000
_cell.angle_alpha   90.00
_cell.angle_beta   90.00
_cell.angle_gamma   90.00
#
_symmetry.space_group_name_H-M   'P 1'
#
loop_
_entity.id
_entity.type
_entity.pdbx_description
1 polymer ?
#
loop_
_entity_poly.entity_id
_entity_poly.type
_entity_poly.pdbx_seq_one_letter_code
_entity_poly.pdbx_strand_id
1 'polypeptide(L)'
;MKKIIIIGAGAMGSAFAVPCLENQNDVILVGTHLEDELIKNIKSNKNFHPALNMKLPAELKVEKFEKLSSILMGGVDIIVAGVSSLGIEWFVEQISKHYKKNLPIILLTKGLAIEENELITL
;
A
#
# COMPACT_ATOMS: atom_id res chain seq x y z
N MET A 1 15.10 -10.62 -1.55
CA MET A 1 14.37 -9.36 -1.66
C MET A 1 13.01 -9.61 -2.29
N LYS A 2 11.96 -9.09 -1.67
CA LYS A 2 10.60 -9.18 -2.21
C LYS A 2 10.17 -7.82 -2.73
N LYS A 3 9.35 -7.81 -3.76
CA LYS A 3 8.73 -6.59 -4.24
C LYS A 3 7.34 -6.47 -3.62
N ILE A 4 7.16 -5.44 -2.81
CA ILE A 4 5.95 -5.23 -2.01
C ILE A 4 5.27 -3.95 -2.47
N ILE A 5 3.99 -4.08 -2.82
CA ILE A 5 3.18 -2.92 -3.19
C ILE A 5 2.19 -2.67 -2.06
N ILE A 6 2.23 -1.47 -1.48
CA ILE A 6 1.29 -1.05 -0.46
C ILE A 6 0.31 -0.08 -1.09
N ILE A 7 -0.96 -0.42 -1.08
CA ILE A 7 -2.01 0.41 -1.65
C ILE A 7 -2.75 1.11 -0.53
N GLY A 8 -2.69 2.43 -0.52
CA GLY A 8 -3.24 3.25 0.55
C GLY A 8 -2.12 3.94 1.30
N ALA A 9 -2.02 5.25 1.14
CA ALA A 9 -0.94 6.06 1.71
C ALA A 9 -1.34 6.75 3.01
N GLY A 10 -2.38 6.28 3.68
CA GLY A 10 -2.72 6.75 5.01
C GLY A 10 -1.67 6.35 6.02
N ALA A 11 -1.93 6.67 7.29
CA ALA A 11 -0.94 6.44 8.34
C ALA A 11 -0.54 4.97 8.46
N MET A 12 -1.51 4.06 8.37
CA MET A 12 -1.25 2.64 8.56
C MET A 12 -0.38 2.05 7.45
N GLY A 13 -0.74 2.31 6.19
CA GLY A 13 0.03 1.80 5.06
C GLY A 13 1.43 2.39 5.01
N SER A 14 1.54 3.69 5.27
CA SER A 14 2.83 4.37 5.27
C SER A 14 3.73 3.89 6.40
N ALA A 15 3.17 3.66 7.59
CA ALA A 15 3.95 3.16 8.72
C ALA A 15 4.46 1.74 8.45
N PHE A 16 3.64 0.91 7.81
CA PHE A 16 4.04 -0.47 7.50
C PHE A 16 5.18 -0.53 6.48
N ALA A 17 5.30 0.50 5.63
CA ALA A 17 6.38 0.54 4.65
C ALA A 17 7.77 0.54 5.30
N VAL A 18 7.89 1.14 6.49
CA VAL A 18 9.17 1.29 7.15
C VAL A 18 9.81 -0.06 7.50
N PRO A 19 9.14 -0.97 8.23
CA PRO A 19 9.76 -2.26 8.52
C PRO A 19 9.98 -3.11 7.27
N CYS A 20 9.15 -2.94 6.24
CA CYS A 20 9.37 -3.67 5.00
C CYS A 20 10.68 -3.25 4.34
N LEU A 21 10.97 -1.95 4.33
CA LEU A 21 12.24 -1.45 3.80
C LEU A 21 13.42 -1.85 4.67
N GLU A 22 13.24 -1.84 5.99
CA GLU A 22 14.30 -2.24 6.91
C GLU A 22 14.70 -3.69 6.72
N ASN A 23 13.79 -4.51 6.22
CA ASN A 23 14.07 -5.90 5.90
C ASN A 23 14.53 -6.07 4.46
N GLN A 24 15.01 -4.99 3.86
CA GLN A 24 15.64 -5.00 2.53
C GLN A 24 14.74 -5.42 1.39
N ASN A 25 13.45 -5.11 1.51
CA ASN A 25 12.51 -5.34 0.43
C ASN A 25 12.42 -4.11 -0.48
N ASP A 26 11.98 -4.32 -1.71
CA ASP A 26 11.67 -3.25 -2.64
C ASP A 26 10.21 -2.87 -2.42
N VAL A 27 9.96 -1.66 -1.91
CA VAL A 27 8.63 -1.24 -1.49
C VAL A 27 8.17 -0.04 -2.30
N ILE A 28 6.95 -0.12 -2.82
CA ILE A 28 6.30 1.00 -3.48
C ILE A 28 5.00 1.30 -2.75
N LEU A 29 4.85 2.53 -2.30
CA LEU A 29 3.63 3.00 -1.65
C LEU A 29 2.79 3.71 -2.69
N VAL A 30 1.59 3.19 -2.94
CA VAL A 30 0.70 3.73 -3.97
C VAL A 30 -0.54 4.31 -3.29
N GLY A 31 -0.87 5.55 -3.62
CA GLY A 31 -2.06 6.19 -3.08
C GLY A 31 -3.33 5.61 -3.69
N THR A 32 -4.45 5.75 -2.99
CA THR A 32 -5.75 5.46 -3.57
C THR A 32 -6.15 6.59 -4.52
N HIS A 33 -7.24 6.39 -5.26
CA HIS A 33 -7.74 7.43 -6.17
C HIS A 33 -8.14 8.72 -5.45
N LEU A 34 -8.31 8.68 -4.12
CA LEU A 34 -8.64 9.85 -3.32
C LEU A 34 -7.41 10.50 -2.69
N GLU A 35 -6.23 9.96 -2.93
CA GLU A 35 -5.02 10.40 -2.25
C GLU A 35 -3.98 11.08 -3.15
N ASP A 36 -4.36 11.49 -4.35
CA ASP A 36 -3.41 12.12 -5.26
C ASP A 36 -2.72 13.34 -4.64
N GLU A 37 -3.49 14.16 -3.92
CA GLU A 37 -2.92 15.34 -3.27
C GLU A 37 -1.98 14.95 -2.14
N LEU A 38 -2.33 13.92 -1.38
CA LEU A 38 -1.47 13.42 -0.32
C LEU A 38 -0.14 12.91 -0.90
N ILE A 39 -0.21 12.14 -1.97
CA ILE A 39 0.99 11.63 -2.63
C ILE A 39 1.87 12.77 -3.12
N LYS A 40 1.25 13.76 -3.75
CA LYS A 40 1.98 14.92 -4.25
C LYS A 40 2.67 15.65 -3.09
N ASN A 41 1.97 15.80 -1.98
CA ASN A 41 2.52 16.44 -0.79
C ASN A 41 3.71 15.68 -0.24
N ILE A 42 3.58 14.37 -0.10
CA ILE A 42 4.68 13.53 0.41
C ILE A 42 5.91 13.64 -0.48
N LYS A 43 5.73 13.52 -1.79
CA LYS A 43 6.85 13.59 -2.74
C LYS A 43 7.52 14.96 -2.74
N SER A 44 6.73 16.02 -2.62
CA SER A 44 7.26 17.39 -2.64
C SER A 44 8.03 17.74 -1.37
N ASN A 45 7.77 17.04 -0.27
CA ASN A 45 8.38 17.31 1.02
C ASN A 45 9.37 16.24 1.42
N LYS A 46 10.07 15.66 0.46
CA LYS A 46 11.13 14.68 0.71
C LYS A 46 10.65 13.50 1.53
N ASN A 47 9.48 12.97 1.15
CA ASN A 47 8.84 11.82 1.81
C ASN A 47 8.38 12.10 3.25
N PHE A 48 8.13 13.35 3.60
CA PHE A 48 7.52 13.66 4.88
C PHE A 48 6.03 13.37 4.84
N HIS A 49 5.54 12.54 5.79
CA HIS A 49 4.13 12.17 5.86
C HIS A 49 3.43 13.03 6.93
N PRO A 50 2.45 13.85 6.52
CA PRO A 50 1.83 14.79 7.47
C PRO A 50 1.06 14.11 8.59
N ALA A 51 0.35 13.02 8.32
CA ALA A 51 -0.44 12.34 9.35
C ALA A 51 0.44 11.63 10.37
N LEU A 52 1.59 11.13 9.96
CA LEU A 52 2.54 10.48 10.86
C LEU A 52 3.49 11.47 11.50
N ASN A 53 3.53 12.69 10.99
CA ASN A 53 4.45 13.72 11.44
C ASN A 53 5.89 13.20 11.47
N MET A 54 6.27 12.43 10.45
CA MET A 54 7.61 11.89 10.35
C MET A 54 8.00 11.73 8.89
N LYS A 55 9.30 11.71 8.66
CA LYS A 55 9.86 11.49 7.33
C LYS A 55 9.96 10.00 7.06
N LEU A 56 9.42 9.57 5.92
CA LEU A 56 9.57 8.19 5.48
C LEU A 56 10.97 8.00 4.87
N PRO A 57 11.47 6.76 4.83
CA PRO A 57 12.80 6.52 4.25
C PRO A 57 12.91 7.03 2.82
N ALA A 58 14.08 7.57 2.48
CA ALA A 58 14.32 8.12 1.16
C ALA A 58 14.24 7.06 0.05
N GLU A 59 14.50 5.82 0.39
CA GLU A 59 14.43 4.70 -0.56
C GLU A 59 13.01 4.31 -0.91
N LEU A 60 12.03 4.77 -0.13
CA LEU A 60 10.63 4.43 -0.39
C LEU A 60 10.15 5.13 -1.66
N LYS A 61 9.67 4.33 -2.60
CA LYS A 61 9.04 4.86 -3.80
C LYS A 61 7.58 5.15 -3.49
N VAL A 62 7.13 6.36 -3.82
CA VAL A 62 5.77 6.81 -3.56
C VAL A 62 5.14 7.20 -4.89
N GLU A 63 4.00 6.61 -5.23
CA GLU A 63 3.37 6.84 -6.52
C GLU A 63 1.88 7.11 -6.40
N LYS A 64 1.33 7.84 -7.38
CA LYS A 64 -0.09 8.09 -7.45
C LYS A 64 -0.84 6.85 -7.94
N PHE A 65 -2.13 6.82 -7.67
CA PHE A 65 -2.98 5.70 -8.06
C PHE A 65 -2.90 5.39 -9.57
N GLU A 66 -2.74 6.40 -10.40
CA GLU A 66 -2.67 6.19 -11.85
C GLU A 66 -1.52 5.28 -12.28
N LYS A 67 -0.52 5.11 -11.44
CA LYS A 67 0.62 4.23 -11.72
C LYS A 67 0.38 2.78 -11.31
N LEU A 68 -0.71 2.50 -10.60
CA LEU A 68 -0.95 1.17 -10.05
C LEU A 68 -0.93 0.07 -11.11
N SER A 69 -1.62 0.29 -12.21
CA SER A 69 -1.73 -0.71 -13.26
C SER A 69 -0.35 -1.12 -13.81
N SER A 70 0.49 -0.13 -14.16
CA SER A 70 1.80 -0.43 -14.69
C SER A 70 2.71 -1.07 -13.65
N ILE A 71 2.58 -0.68 -12.38
CA ILE A 71 3.35 -1.27 -11.29
C ILE A 71 3.00 -2.74 -11.13
N LEU A 72 1.71 -3.07 -11.13
CA LEU A 72 1.27 -4.45 -10.98
C LEU A 72 1.68 -5.31 -12.17
N MET A 73 1.68 -4.74 -13.35
CA MET A 73 2.09 -5.46 -14.55
C MET A 73 3.59 -5.76 -14.55
N GLY A 74 4.37 -5.01 -13.82
CA GLY A 74 5.81 -5.23 -13.72
C GLY A 74 6.22 -6.38 -12.82
N GLY A 75 5.26 -7.03 -12.17
CA GLY A 75 5.54 -8.14 -11.26
C GLY A 75 5.61 -7.69 -9.81
N VAL A 76 4.95 -8.43 -8.94
CA VAL A 76 4.83 -8.13 -7.51
C VAL A 76 4.87 -9.44 -6.74
N ASP A 77 5.48 -9.42 -5.57
CA ASP A 77 5.51 -10.61 -4.71
C ASP A 77 4.42 -10.56 -3.64
N ILE A 78 4.10 -9.38 -3.13
CA ILE A 78 3.11 -9.21 -2.06
C ILE A 78 2.35 -7.91 -2.28
N ILE A 79 1.03 -7.96 -2.08
CA ILE A 79 0.18 -6.77 -2.11
C ILE A 79 -0.32 -6.52 -0.69
N VAL A 80 -0.22 -5.27 -0.25
CA VAL A 80 -0.68 -4.86 1.09
C VAL A 80 -1.80 -3.84 0.92
N ALA A 81 -2.92 -4.08 1.58
CA ALA A 81 -4.03 -3.14 1.59
C ALA A 81 -3.94 -2.26 2.83
N GLY A 82 -3.51 -1.03 2.62
CA GLY A 82 -3.44 -0.03 3.69
C GLY A 82 -4.63 0.92 3.64
N VAL A 83 -5.81 0.39 3.29
CA VAL A 83 -7.03 1.17 3.19
C VAL A 83 -7.92 0.95 4.41
N SER A 84 -8.82 1.88 4.67
CA SER A 84 -9.78 1.72 5.75
C SER A 84 -10.79 0.62 5.43
N SER A 85 -11.56 0.19 6.42
CA SER A 85 -12.58 -0.83 6.20
C SER A 85 -13.58 -0.41 5.12
N LEU A 86 -13.84 0.89 5.00
CA LEU A 86 -14.73 1.39 3.96
C LEU A 86 -14.11 1.29 2.56
N GLY A 87 -12.81 1.20 2.48
CA GLY A 87 -12.11 1.11 1.21
C GLY A 87 -11.83 -0.31 0.73
N ILE A 88 -12.20 -1.32 1.50
CA ILE A 88 -11.88 -2.71 1.17
C ILE A 88 -12.54 -3.15 -0.14
N GLU A 89 -13.80 -2.82 -0.35
CA GLU A 89 -14.49 -3.20 -1.58
C GLU A 89 -13.81 -2.58 -2.80
N TRP A 90 -13.47 -1.30 -2.69
CA TRP A 90 -12.76 -0.63 -3.75
C TRP A 90 -11.41 -1.30 -4.02
N PHE A 91 -10.69 -1.63 -2.96
CA PHE A 91 -9.39 -2.31 -3.08
C PHE A 91 -9.53 -3.63 -3.83
N VAL A 92 -10.49 -4.46 -3.41
CA VAL A 92 -10.72 -5.75 -4.06
C VAL A 92 -11.05 -5.58 -5.53
N GLU A 93 -11.89 -4.58 -5.85
CA GLU A 93 -12.25 -4.30 -7.24
C GLU A 93 -11.03 -3.93 -8.07
N GLN A 94 -10.14 -3.09 -7.53
CA GLN A 94 -8.94 -2.70 -8.27
C GLN A 94 -7.98 -3.86 -8.46
N ILE A 95 -7.77 -4.65 -7.41
CA ILE A 95 -6.83 -5.76 -7.47
C ILE A 95 -7.34 -6.87 -8.38
N SER A 96 -8.64 -7.14 -8.41
CA SER A 96 -9.19 -8.21 -9.22
C SER A 96 -8.91 -8.03 -10.72
N LYS A 97 -8.71 -6.79 -11.15
CA LYS A 97 -8.36 -6.50 -12.54
C LYS A 97 -6.96 -6.99 -12.92
N HIS A 98 -6.08 -7.13 -11.92
CA HIS A 98 -4.68 -7.47 -12.14
C HIS A 98 -4.22 -8.64 -11.29
N TYR A 99 -5.16 -9.29 -10.61
CA TYR A 99 -4.82 -10.34 -9.67
C TYR A 99 -4.20 -11.55 -10.38
N LYS A 100 -3.10 -12.02 -9.83
CA LYS A 100 -2.49 -13.26 -10.26
C LYS A 100 -2.72 -14.30 -9.17
N LYS A 101 -3.06 -15.50 -9.58
CA LYS A 101 -3.33 -16.59 -8.65
C LYS A 101 -2.13 -16.82 -7.73
N ASN A 102 -2.42 -17.03 -6.46
CA ASN A 102 -1.42 -17.31 -5.43
C ASN A 102 -0.59 -16.10 -4.99
N LEU A 103 -1.02 -14.90 -5.35
CA LEU A 103 -0.35 -13.69 -4.89
C LEU A 103 -0.84 -13.37 -3.48
N PRO A 104 0.06 -13.34 -2.48
CA PRO A 104 -0.35 -13.01 -1.11
C PRO A 104 -0.88 -11.58 -0.98
N ILE A 105 -1.96 -11.43 -0.23
CA ILE A 105 -2.55 -10.12 0.05
C ILE A 105 -2.66 -9.97 1.56
N ILE A 106 -2.09 -8.90 2.09
CA ILE A 106 -2.12 -8.59 3.52
C ILE A 106 -3.01 -7.39 3.74
N LEU A 107 -3.94 -7.50 4.69
CA LEU A 107 -4.82 -6.39 5.05
C LEU A 107 -4.35 -5.76 6.35
N LEU A 108 -4.21 -4.45 6.35
CA LEU A 108 -3.83 -3.68 7.52
C LEU A 108 -5.04 -3.01 8.18
N THR A 109 -6.25 -3.43 7.84
CA THR A 109 -7.46 -2.78 8.30
C THR A 109 -7.76 -3.15 9.74
N LYS A 110 -7.70 -2.15 10.60
CA LYS A 110 -7.96 -2.34 12.02
C LYS A 110 -9.46 -2.58 12.27
N GLY A 111 -9.76 -3.50 13.16
CA GLY A 111 -11.14 -3.75 13.57
C GLY A 111 -11.96 -4.57 12.60
N LEU A 112 -11.36 -5.04 11.54
CA LEU A 112 -12.06 -5.89 10.58
C LEU A 112 -12.17 -7.30 11.13
N ALA A 113 -13.40 -7.77 11.33
CA ALA A 113 -13.64 -9.13 11.77
C ALA A 113 -13.79 -10.03 10.56
N ILE A 114 -12.97 -11.05 10.47
CA ILE A 114 -12.99 -11.99 9.36
C ILE A 114 -13.42 -13.35 9.89
N GLU A 115 -14.64 -13.74 9.62
CA GLU A 115 -15.15 -15.01 10.08
C GLU A 115 -14.75 -16.17 9.22
N GLU A 116 -14.64 -15.91 7.94
CA GLU A 116 -14.34 -16.97 6.97
C GLU A 116 -12.87 -17.28 6.85
N ASN A 117 -12.03 -16.52 7.52
CA ASN A 117 -10.59 -16.73 7.50
C ASN A 117 -9.95 -16.66 6.11
N GLU A 118 -10.56 -15.92 5.24
CA GLU A 118 -10.05 -15.76 3.89
C GLU A 118 -9.04 -14.63 3.78
N LEU A 119 -9.05 -13.76 4.79
CA LEU A 119 -8.18 -12.59 4.82
C LEU A 119 -7.41 -12.58 6.13
N ILE A 120 -6.23 -11.99 6.09
CA ILE A 120 -5.41 -11.84 7.27
C ILE A 120 -5.31 -10.37 7.63
N THR A 121 -5.70 -10.04 8.85
CA THR A 121 -5.63 -8.67 9.36
C THR A 121 -4.46 -8.57 10.33
N LEU A 122 -3.61 -7.58 10.12
CA LEU A 122 -2.45 -7.34 10.96
C LEU A 122 -2.68 -6.15 11.88
#